data_70bd4caeab8fa0c74a250aaac75f734a
#
_entry.id   70bd4caeab8fa0c74a250aaac75f734a
#
_cell.length_a   1.000
_cell.length_b   1.000
_cell.length_c   1.000
_cell.angle_alpha   90.00
_cell.angle_beta   90.00
_cell.angle_gamma   90.00
#
_symmetry.space_group_name_H-M   'P 1'
#
loop_
_entity.id
_entity.type
_entity.pdbx_description
1 polymer ?
#
loop_
_entity_poly.entity_id
_entity_poly.type
_entity_poly.pdbx_seq_one_letter_code
_entity_poly.pdbx_strand_id
1 'polypeptide(L)'
;MKQVLVFIILVIVSSCSTNPYKTSNKSYKKQTKDYAKLLAAYPLKDSITNSPYFVGTTNFNLRKPNFVILHHTAQNSCEQTLTTFTTVKSQVSAHYVICKDGTVHHMLNDYLRAWQAGVSKWGNATDVNSLSIGIEIDNNGFEPFTEPQIKSLLQLLDRLKRAYNIPTANFVGHADIAPGRKVDPNRYFPWQKLAENGFGYWYDTTGVQVPANFDAMQALRIIGYDIIKPEAAIQSFKLHFVQTDSTMTINEDDRKIIFELERKYQ
;
A
#
# COMPACT_ATOMS: atom_id res chain seq x y z
N MET A 1 -70.16 -29.49 10.00
CA MET A 1 -68.90 -29.06 9.27
C MET A 1 -67.92 -28.57 10.32
N LYS A 2 -66.86 -29.32 10.59
CA LYS A 2 -65.80 -28.95 11.51
C LYS A 2 -64.67 -28.27 10.68
N GLN A 3 -64.43 -26.97 10.93
CA GLN A 3 -63.30 -26.29 10.34
C GLN A 3 -62.01 -26.63 11.10
N VAL A 4 -61.02 -27.19 10.38
CA VAL A 4 -59.69 -27.49 10.91
C VAL A 4 -58.82 -26.26 10.62
N LEU A 5 -58.42 -25.53 11.68
CA LEU A 5 -57.52 -24.41 11.60
C LEU A 5 -56.08 -24.95 11.56
N VAL A 6 -55.42 -24.85 10.41
CA VAL A 6 -54.00 -25.22 10.26
C VAL A 6 -53.16 -24.01 10.67
N PHE A 7 -52.48 -24.12 11.81
CA PHE A 7 -51.47 -23.14 12.24
C PHE A 7 -50.15 -23.46 11.52
N ILE A 8 -49.74 -22.64 10.58
CA ILE A 8 -48.40 -22.68 9.98
C ILE A 8 -47.44 -21.94 10.94
N ILE A 9 -46.63 -22.69 11.67
CA ILE A 9 -45.51 -22.14 12.46
C ILE A 9 -44.36 -21.80 11.52
N LEU A 10 -44.19 -20.50 11.25
CA LEU A 10 -43.05 -19.99 10.52
C LEU A 10 -41.80 -20.02 11.44
N VAL A 11 -40.96 -21.03 11.29
CA VAL A 11 -39.66 -21.09 12.02
C VAL A 11 -38.70 -20.13 11.29
N ILE A 12 -38.52 -18.94 11.87
CA ILE A 12 -37.48 -18.00 11.44
C ILE A 12 -36.13 -18.58 11.95
N VAL A 13 -35.41 -19.27 11.08
CA VAL A 13 -34.02 -19.66 11.32
C VAL A 13 -33.17 -18.40 11.15
N SER A 14 -32.96 -17.64 12.23
CA SER A 14 -31.93 -16.61 12.25
C SER A 14 -30.57 -17.31 12.21
N SER A 15 -29.99 -17.38 11.02
CA SER A 15 -28.61 -17.77 10.84
C SER A 15 -27.71 -16.71 11.50
N CYS A 16 -27.30 -16.91 12.73
CA CYS A 16 -26.24 -16.16 13.35
C CYS A 16 -24.93 -16.52 12.61
N SER A 17 -24.60 -15.79 11.55
CA SER A 17 -23.28 -15.90 10.94
C SER A 17 -22.24 -15.47 11.97
N THR A 18 -21.54 -16.42 12.54
CA THR A 18 -20.44 -16.12 13.48
C THR A 18 -19.31 -15.47 12.70
N ASN A 19 -18.86 -14.29 13.13
CA ASN A 19 -17.75 -13.58 12.50
C ASN A 19 -16.50 -14.49 12.48
N PRO A 20 -16.00 -14.93 11.30
CA PRO A 20 -14.88 -15.85 11.18
C PRO A 20 -13.57 -15.27 11.74
N TYR A 21 -13.48 -13.95 11.85
CA TYR A 21 -12.29 -13.24 12.35
C TYR A 21 -12.36 -12.89 13.84
N LYS A 22 -13.27 -13.49 14.61
CA LYS A 22 -13.46 -13.20 16.06
C LYS A 22 -12.15 -13.37 16.85
N THR A 23 -11.37 -14.41 16.57
CA THR A 23 -10.10 -14.70 17.26
C THR A 23 -9.04 -13.66 16.93
N SER A 24 -8.83 -13.33 15.67
CA SER A 24 -7.86 -12.31 15.25
C SER A 24 -8.25 -10.92 15.77
N ASN A 25 -9.54 -10.58 15.74
CA ASN A 25 -10.05 -9.32 16.30
C ASN A 25 -9.82 -9.22 17.82
N LYS A 26 -9.92 -10.33 18.57
CA LYS A 26 -9.57 -10.38 20.00
C LYS A 26 -8.07 -10.14 20.22
N SER A 27 -7.23 -10.77 19.40
CA SER A 27 -5.77 -10.58 19.45
C SER A 27 -5.39 -9.14 19.11
N TYR A 28 -5.97 -8.55 18.05
CA TYR A 28 -5.78 -7.14 17.70
C TYR A 28 -6.09 -6.20 18.88
N LYS A 29 -7.27 -6.37 19.50
CA LYS A 29 -7.67 -5.55 20.66
C LYS A 29 -6.74 -5.73 21.86
N LYS A 30 -6.21 -6.94 22.08
CA LYS A 30 -5.22 -7.17 23.15
C LYS A 30 -3.92 -6.45 22.85
N GLN A 31 -3.37 -6.60 21.64
CA GLN A 31 -2.12 -5.95 21.25
C GLN A 31 -2.21 -4.42 21.33
N THR A 32 -3.30 -3.81 20.86
CA THR A 32 -3.48 -2.36 20.96
C THR A 32 -3.54 -1.86 22.40
N LYS A 33 -4.14 -2.64 23.33
CA LYS A 33 -4.11 -2.33 24.77
C LYS A 33 -2.70 -2.44 25.35
N ASP A 34 -1.93 -3.46 24.95
CA ASP A 34 -0.56 -3.66 25.40
C ASP A 34 0.35 -2.53 24.90
N TYR A 35 0.18 -2.09 23.65
CA TYR A 35 0.87 -0.90 23.12
C TYR A 35 0.48 0.39 23.84
N ALA A 36 -0.81 0.58 24.16
CA ALA A 36 -1.25 1.75 24.93
C ALA A 36 -0.58 1.79 26.32
N LYS A 37 -0.44 0.66 26.99
CA LYS A 37 0.30 0.57 28.26
C LYS A 37 1.78 0.89 28.09
N LEU A 38 2.41 0.38 27.02
CA LEU A 38 3.81 0.66 26.72
C LEU A 38 4.03 2.15 26.46
N LEU A 39 3.13 2.80 25.71
CA LEU A 39 3.18 4.24 25.43
C LEU A 39 2.95 5.09 26.68
N ALA A 40 2.14 4.61 27.64
CA ALA A 40 1.90 5.29 28.91
C ALA A 40 3.04 5.10 29.91
N ALA A 41 3.93 4.15 29.71
CA ALA A 41 5.10 3.97 30.56
C ALA A 41 6.11 5.09 30.36
N TYR A 42 6.86 5.41 31.42
CA TYR A 42 7.96 6.35 31.30
C TYR A 42 9.03 5.80 30.32
N PRO A 43 9.72 6.69 29.58
CA PRO A 43 10.88 6.31 28.80
C PRO A 43 11.92 5.56 29.64
N LEU A 44 12.69 4.69 28.97
CA LEU A 44 13.74 3.90 29.64
C LEU A 44 14.72 4.84 30.36
N LYS A 45 15.02 4.53 31.61
CA LYS A 45 16.11 5.16 32.34
C LYS A 45 17.42 4.43 32.08
N ASP A 46 18.45 5.16 31.75
CA ASP A 46 19.81 4.67 31.59
C ASP A 46 20.81 5.64 32.26
N SER A 47 22.11 5.40 32.10
CA SER A 47 23.15 6.27 32.66
C SER A 47 23.18 7.69 32.05
N ILE A 48 22.54 7.89 30.92
CA ILE A 48 22.45 9.17 30.20
C ILE A 48 21.20 9.96 30.67
N THR A 49 20.07 9.25 30.85
CA THR A 49 18.79 9.82 31.28
C THR A 49 18.64 9.75 32.82
N ASN A 50 19.45 10.50 33.52
CA ASN A 50 19.60 10.41 34.99
C ASN A 50 18.86 11.51 35.76
N SER A 51 17.96 12.25 35.12
CA SER A 51 17.12 13.24 35.82
C SER A 51 16.37 12.61 37.01
N PRO A 52 16.27 13.30 38.18
CA PRO A 52 15.58 12.76 39.34
C PRO A 52 14.07 12.56 39.11
N TYR A 53 13.49 13.23 38.14
CA TYR A 53 12.07 13.11 37.77
C TYR A 53 11.86 13.18 36.28
N PHE A 54 10.75 12.59 35.80
CA PHE A 54 10.33 12.67 34.44
C PHE A 54 9.70 14.04 34.12
N VAL A 55 10.07 14.64 32.99
CA VAL A 55 9.46 15.86 32.47
C VAL A 55 8.82 15.54 31.10
N GLY A 56 7.50 15.36 31.10
CA GLY A 56 6.74 15.06 29.89
C GLY A 56 6.41 16.34 29.11
N THR A 57 6.68 16.32 27.80
CA THR A 57 6.14 17.34 26.87
C THR A 57 4.67 17.11 26.62
N THR A 58 3.93 18.18 26.34
CA THR A 58 2.52 18.13 25.90
C THR A 58 2.36 18.29 24.38
N ASN A 59 3.47 18.51 23.65
CA ASN A 59 3.49 18.80 22.20
C ASN A 59 3.93 17.57 21.42
N PHE A 60 3.01 16.63 21.24
CA PHE A 60 3.24 15.40 20.44
C PHE A 60 1.95 14.86 19.86
N ASN A 61 2.07 14.00 18.84
CA ASN A 61 0.97 13.21 18.29
C ASN A 61 1.51 11.86 17.78
N LEU A 62 0.63 11.05 17.19
CA LEU A 62 1.01 9.80 16.55
C LEU A 62 1.76 10.03 15.23
N ARG A 63 2.45 8.99 14.72
CA ARG A 63 3.08 9.08 13.39
C ARG A 63 2.04 9.42 12.33
N LYS A 64 2.47 10.14 11.30
CA LYS A 64 1.66 10.46 10.13
C LYS A 64 2.21 9.72 8.92
N PRO A 65 1.44 8.82 8.27
CA PRO A 65 1.89 8.19 7.04
C PRO A 65 2.07 9.23 5.94
N ASN A 66 3.13 9.06 5.14
CA ASN A 66 3.50 9.98 4.07
C ASN A 66 3.56 9.30 2.70
N PHE A 67 3.41 7.97 2.66
CA PHE A 67 3.39 7.17 1.44
C PHE A 67 2.17 6.26 1.42
N VAL A 68 1.73 5.92 0.20
CA VAL A 68 0.84 4.78 -0.07
C VAL A 68 1.59 3.81 -0.96
N ILE A 69 1.66 2.55 -0.52
CA ILE A 69 2.23 1.46 -1.31
C ILE A 69 1.09 0.59 -1.81
N LEU A 70 1.04 0.43 -3.14
CA LEU A 70 0.03 -0.36 -3.82
C LEU A 70 0.58 -1.75 -4.15
N HIS A 71 -0.25 -2.76 -3.91
CA HIS A 71 0.08 -4.16 -4.11
C HIS A 71 -1.00 -4.87 -4.92
N HIS A 72 -0.66 -6.00 -5.50
CA HIS A 72 -1.61 -7.06 -5.76
C HIS A 72 -1.32 -8.26 -4.85
N THR A 73 -2.37 -8.97 -4.45
CA THR A 73 -2.27 -10.01 -3.42
C THR A 73 -1.51 -11.26 -3.87
N ALA A 74 -1.41 -11.51 -5.18
CA ALA A 74 -0.92 -12.77 -5.77
C ALA A 74 -1.63 -14.01 -5.18
N GLN A 75 -2.92 -13.87 -4.84
CA GLN A 75 -3.76 -14.93 -4.28
C GLN A 75 -5.01 -15.14 -5.13
N ASN A 76 -5.71 -16.26 -4.89
CA ASN A 76 -6.84 -16.67 -5.71
C ASN A 76 -8.17 -16.05 -5.27
N SER A 77 -8.24 -15.49 -4.06
CA SER A 77 -9.44 -14.83 -3.54
C SER A 77 -9.13 -13.85 -2.42
N CYS A 78 -10.03 -12.90 -2.26
CA CYS A 78 -10.00 -11.93 -1.17
C CYS A 78 -10.00 -12.62 0.21
N GLU A 79 -10.82 -13.65 0.38
CA GLU A 79 -10.91 -14.41 1.64
C GLU A 79 -9.59 -15.11 1.98
N GLN A 80 -8.89 -15.65 0.98
CA GLN A 80 -7.55 -16.20 1.18
C GLN A 80 -6.59 -15.12 1.69
N THR A 81 -6.65 -13.91 1.15
CA THR A 81 -5.83 -12.77 1.58
C THR A 81 -6.15 -12.38 3.02
N LEU A 82 -7.42 -12.25 3.35
CA LEU A 82 -7.85 -11.91 4.72
C LEU A 82 -7.40 -12.98 5.72
N THR A 83 -7.46 -14.25 5.35
CA THR A 83 -6.96 -15.36 6.17
C THR A 83 -5.45 -15.28 6.36
N THR A 84 -4.70 -15.01 5.29
CA THR A 84 -3.25 -14.83 5.35
C THR A 84 -2.87 -13.71 6.32
N PHE A 85 -3.51 -12.56 6.24
CA PHE A 85 -3.17 -11.38 7.04
C PHE A 85 -3.67 -11.44 8.49
N THR A 86 -4.54 -12.39 8.81
CA THR A 86 -4.98 -12.67 10.19
C THR A 86 -4.26 -13.84 10.84
N THR A 87 -3.38 -14.52 10.10
CA THR A 87 -2.60 -15.67 10.56
C THR A 87 -1.23 -15.22 11.05
N VAL A 88 -0.91 -15.45 12.31
CA VAL A 88 0.38 -15.04 12.92
C VAL A 88 1.60 -15.59 12.17
N LYS A 89 1.51 -16.82 11.66
CA LYS A 89 2.62 -17.51 10.96
C LYS A 89 3.01 -16.81 9.65
N SER A 90 2.10 -16.06 9.00
CA SER A 90 2.35 -15.42 7.71
C SER A 90 3.38 -14.29 7.79
N GLN A 91 3.49 -13.63 8.94
CA GLN A 91 4.40 -12.50 9.19
C GLN A 91 4.23 -11.34 8.20
N VAL A 92 3.02 -11.18 7.61
CA VAL A 92 2.65 -10.10 6.70
C VAL A 92 1.33 -9.46 7.11
N SER A 93 1.17 -8.18 6.81
CA SER A 93 -0.08 -7.44 7.03
C SER A 93 -0.14 -6.20 6.14
N ALA A 94 -1.35 -5.74 5.84
CA ALA A 94 -1.60 -4.45 5.18
C ALA A 94 -2.62 -3.64 5.98
N HIS A 95 -2.76 -2.35 5.66
CA HIS A 95 -3.79 -1.50 6.27
C HIS A 95 -5.15 -1.78 5.64
N TYR A 96 -5.17 -1.99 4.32
CA TYR A 96 -6.40 -2.21 3.55
C TYR A 96 -6.25 -3.39 2.61
N VAL A 97 -7.39 -4.08 2.38
CA VAL A 97 -7.56 -5.07 1.31
C VAL A 97 -8.79 -4.68 0.51
N ILE A 98 -8.69 -4.64 -0.83
CA ILE A 98 -9.79 -4.36 -1.75
C ILE A 98 -10.10 -5.63 -2.53
N CYS A 99 -11.29 -6.20 -2.33
CA CYS A 99 -11.77 -7.40 -3.01
C CYS A 99 -12.18 -7.10 -4.46
N LYS A 100 -12.35 -8.12 -5.30
CA LYS A 100 -12.75 -7.99 -6.73
C LYS A 100 -14.07 -7.27 -6.95
N ASP A 101 -15.00 -7.36 -6.01
CA ASP A 101 -16.29 -6.66 -6.01
C ASP A 101 -16.21 -5.20 -5.55
N GLY A 102 -15.01 -4.74 -5.16
CA GLY A 102 -14.77 -3.40 -4.64
C GLY A 102 -14.98 -3.27 -3.12
N THR A 103 -15.31 -4.34 -2.40
CA THR A 103 -15.39 -4.31 -0.93
C THR A 103 -14.03 -3.95 -0.33
N VAL A 104 -14.00 -2.96 0.57
CA VAL A 104 -12.78 -2.49 1.24
C VAL A 104 -12.76 -2.97 2.68
N HIS A 105 -11.75 -3.75 3.04
CA HIS A 105 -11.47 -4.15 4.42
C HIS A 105 -10.37 -3.26 5.01
N HIS A 106 -10.69 -2.54 6.10
CA HIS A 106 -9.71 -1.78 6.88
C HIS A 106 -9.20 -2.68 8.01
N MET A 107 -8.01 -3.26 7.85
CA MET A 107 -7.49 -4.32 8.72
C MET A 107 -6.62 -3.81 9.86
N LEU A 108 -5.97 -2.67 9.67
CA LEU A 108 -5.05 -2.08 10.64
C LEU A 108 -5.24 -0.56 10.70
N ASN A 109 -5.25 0.00 11.89
CA ASN A 109 -5.31 1.44 12.10
C ASN A 109 -4.11 2.13 11.40
N ASP A 110 -4.38 3.22 10.68
CA ASP A 110 -3.42 3.93 9.82
C ASP A 110 -2.18 4.47 10.58
N TYR A 111 -2.28 4.65 11.87
CA TYR A 111 -1.17 5.07 12.73
C TYR A 111 -0.26 3.92 13.19
N LEU A 112 -0.66 2.68 12.98
CA LEU A 112 0.16 1.51 13.27
C LEU A 112 1.02 1.13 12.07
N ARG A 113 2.06 0.34 12.29
CA ARG A 113 3.01 -0.08 11.26
C ARG A 113 2.62 -1.45 10.74
N ALA A 114 2.13 -1.53 9.50
CA ALA A 114 1.92 -2.80 8.80
C ALA A 114 3.25 -3.41 8.33
N TRP A 115 3.27 -4.72 8.10
CA TRP A 115 4.41 -5.48 7.57
C TRP A 115 4.14 -5.84 6.10
N GLN A 116 4.24 -4.85 5.20
CA GLN A 116 3.86 -5.00 3.78
C GLN A 116 5.01 -4.74 2.80
N ALA A 117 5.97 -3.87 3.13
CA ALA A 117 7.01 -3.45 2.21
C ALA A 117 8.26 -4.37 2.24
N GLY A 118 8.49 -5.07 3.37
CA GLY A 118 9.71 -5.85 3.59
C GLY A 118 10.97 -4.98 3.50
N VAL A 119 12.08 -5.56 3.03
CA VAL A 119 13.29 -4.80 2.70
C VAL A 119 13.01 -3.97 1.45
N SER A 120 13.04 -2.65 1.58
CA SER A 120 12.60 -1.73 0.54
C SER A 120 13.29 -0.37 0.67
N LYS A 121 13.31 0.39 -0.43
CA LYS A 121 13.88 1.72 -0.47
C LYS A 121 13.16 2.58 -1.51
N TRP A 122 12.88 3.85 -1.17
CA TRP A 122 12.43 4.85 -2.12
C TRP A 122 13.11 6.17 -1.82
N GLY A 123 13.88 6.68 -2.75
CA GLY A 123 14.77 7.81 -2.48
C GLY A 123 15.73 7.48 -1.33
N ASN A 124 15.63 8.23 -0.24
CA ASN A 124 16.42 8.01 0.96
C ASN A 124 15.67 7.22 2.07
N ALA A 125 14.40 6.88 1.85
CA ALA A 125 13.59 6.15 2.82
C ALA A 125 13.87 4.65 2.73
N THR A 126 14.34 4.03 3.82
CA THR A 126 14.69 2.60 3.91
C THR A 126 13.76 1.79 4.82
N ASP A 127 13.01 2.43 5.72
CA ASP A 127 11.93 1.80 6.51
C ASP A 127 10.56 2.26 6.01
N VAL A 128 10.21 1.81 4.80
CA VAL A 128 8.96 2.20 4.14
C VAL A 128 7.73 1.73 4.93
N ASN A 129 7.80 0.60 5.65
CA ASN A 129 6.73 0.17 6.56
C ASN A 129 6.35 1.23 7.60
N SER A 130 7.33 1.96 8.13
CA SER A 130 7.09 3.00 9.14
C SER A 130 6.52 4.30 8.56
N LEU A 131 6.65 4.50 7.25
CA LEU A 131 6.27 5.74 6.57
C LEU A 131 5.00 5.62 5.74
N SER A 132 4.47 4.41 5.54
CA SER A 132 3.44 4.16 4.54
C SER A 132 2.16 3.54 5.07
N ILE A 133 1.14 3.63 4.22
CA ILE A 133 -0.07 2.79 4.24
C ILE A 133 0.05 1.79 3.09
N GLY A 134 -0.08 0.49 3.37
CA GLY A 134 -0.13 -0.57 2.37
C GLY A 134 -1.57 -0.90 2.01
N ILE A 135 -1.87 -0.97 0.71
CA ILE A 135 -3.17 -1.35 0.15
C ILE A 135 -2.97 -2.54 -0.77
N GLU A 136 -3.58 -3.64 -0.40
CA GLU A 136 -3.61 -4.88 -1.19
C GLU A 136 -4.87 -4.94 -2.03
N ILE A 137 -4.74 -5.27 -3.31
CA ILE A 137 -5.85 -5.36 -4.25
C ILE A 137 -5.94 -6.81 -4.72
N ASP A 138 -7.09 -7.46 -4.47
CA ASP A 138 -7.29 -8.87 -4.79
C ASP A 138 -7.12 -9.15 -6.28
N ASN A 139 -6.00 -9.78 -6.61
CA ASN A 139 -5.61 -10.10 -7.99
C ASN A 139 -4.54 -11.20 -7.95
N ASN A 140 -4.65 -12.17 -8.84
CA ASN A 140 -3.72 -13.31 -8.90
C ASN A 140 -2.33 -12.96 -9.50
N GLY A 141 -2.14 -11.72 -9.96
CA GLY A 141 -0.89 -11.23 -10.56
C GLY A 141 -0.85 -11.29 -12.10
N PHE A 142 -1.85 -11.90 -12.74
CA PHE A 142 -1.85 -12.14 -14.18
C PHE A 142 -3.10 -11.62 -14.91
N GLU A 143 -4.03 -11.03 -14.20
CA GLU A 143 -5.30 -10.54 -14.71
C GLU A 143 -5.43 -9.01 -14.56
N PRO A 144 -6.31 -8.38 -15.36
CA PRO A 144 -6.69 -6.98 -15.15
C PRO A 144 -7.40 -6.77 -13.82
N PHE A 145 -7.35 -5.54 -13.32
CA PHE A 145 -8.11 -5.12 -12.14
C PHE A 145 -9.54 -4.76 -12.53
N THR A 146 -10.51 -5.11 -11.68
CA THR A 146 -11.93 -4.85 -11.97
C THR A 146 -12.27 -3.36 -11.78
N GLU A 147 -13.29 -2.86 -12.51
CA GLU A 147 -13.77 -1.48 -12.34
C GLU A 147 -14.26 -1.19 -10.90
N PRO A 148 -14.98 -2.11 -10.20
CA PRO A 148 -15.31 -1.91 -8.78
C PRO A 148 -14.08 -1.73 -7.90
N GLN A 149 -12.99 -2.51 -8.12
CA GLN A 149 -11.74 -2.35 -7.36
C GLN A 149 -11.14 -0.96 -7.56
N ILE A 150 -11.00 -0.54 -8.82
CA ILE A 150 -10.38 0.76 -9.14
C ILE A 150 -11.23 1.92 -8.62
N LYS A 151 -12.56 1.83 -8.71
CA LYS A 151 -13.45 2.83 -8.14
C LYS A 151 -13.26 2.96 -6.63
N SER A 152 -13.26 1.85 -5.91
CA SER A 152 -13.06 1.84 -4.46
C SER A 152 -11.66 2.30 -4.07
N LEU A 153 -10.64 1.93 -4.86
CA LEU A 153 -9.27 2.39 -4.67
C LEU A 153 -9.18 3.91 -4.77
N LEU A 154 -9.70 4.53 -5.84
CA LEU A 154 -9.66 5.98 -6.03
C LEU A 154 -10.34 6.73 -4.87
N GLN A 155 -11.48 6.24 -4.39
CA GLN A 155 -12.17 6.80 -3.22
C GLN A 155 -11.32 6.68 -1.93
N LEU A 156 -10.68 5.54 -1.74
CA LEU A 156 -9.80 5.32 -0.59
C LEU A 156 -8.56 6.24 -0.66
N LEU A 157 -7.92 6.34 -1.82
CA LEU A 157 -6.75 7.19 -2.03
C LEU A 157 -7.06 8.68 -1.79
N ASP A 158 -8.21 9.17 -2.27
CA ASP A 158 -8.68 10.54 -2.03
C ASP A 158 -8.85 10.81 -0.53
N ARG A 159 -9.50 9.88 0.19
CA ARG A 159 -9.64 9.98 1.65
C ARG A 159 -8.27 10.04 2.35
N LEU A 160 -7.36 9.13 2.01
CA LEU A 160 -6.03 9.05 2.63
C LEU A 160 -5.18 10.28 2.31
N LYS A 161 -5.18 10.72 1.04
CA LYS A 161 -4.46 11.92 0.60
C LYS A 161 -4.89 13.15 1.39
N ARG A 162 -6.18 13.37 1.55
CA ARG A 162 -6.72 14.51 2.32
C ARG A 162 -6.46 14.36 3.82
N ALA A 163 -6.71 13.18 4.39
CA ALA A 163 -6.56 12.95 5.83
C ALA A 163 -5.11 13.15 6.30
N TYR A 164 -4.15 12.71 5.50
CA TYR A 164 -2.74 12.71 5.86
C TYR A 164 -1.88 13.71 5.07
N ASN A 165 -2.48 14.47 4.14
CA ASN A 165 -1.78 15.39 3.25
C ASN A 165 -0.60 14.70 2.54
N ILE A 166 -0.87 13.52 1.93
CA ILE A 166 0.14 12.72 1.23
C ILE A 166 0.48 13.41 -0.09
N PRO A 167 1.76 13.69 -0.38
CA PRO A 167 2.18 14.28 -1.64
C PRO A 167 1.81 13.40 -2.85
N THR A 168 1.51 14.03 -3.99
CA THR A 168 1.18 13.30 -5.24
C THR A 168 2.27 12.29 -5.62
N ALA A 169 3.55 12.64 -5.46
CA ALA A 169 4.69 11.76 -5.75
C ALA A 169 4.77 10.47 -4.91
N ASN A 170 4.03 10.40 -3.80
CA ASN A 170 4.19 9.35 -2.79
C ASN A 170 3.16 8.21 -2.89
N PHE A 171 2.54 8.04 -4.05
CA PHE A 171 1.69 6.88 -4.40
C PHE A 171 2.48 5.99 -5.37
N VAL A 172 3.05 4.91 -4.87
CA VAL A 172 4.00 4.06 -5.59
C VAL A 172 3.65 2.57 -5.45
N GLY A 173 4.19 1.74 -6.31
CA GLY A 173 4.02 0.28 -6.26
C GLY A 173 5.05 -0.40 -5.37
N HIS A 174 4.76 -1.62 -4.95
CA HIS A 174 5.75 -2.44 -4.23
C HIS A 174 6.97 -2.74 -5.10
N ALA A 175 6.77 -2.96 -6.41
CA ALA A 175 7.87 -3.14 -7.36
C ALA A 175 8.79 -1.91 -7.42
N ASP A 176 8.24 -0.69 -7.30
CA ASP A 176 9.03 0.54 -7.35
C ASP A 176 10.00 0.63 -6.17
N ILE A 177 9.54 0.27 -4.97
CA ILE A 177 10.34 0.35 -3.74
C ILE A 177 11.22 -0.88 -3.48
N ALA A 178 11.04 -1.94 -4.26
CA ALA A 178 11.77 -3.21 -4.09
C ALA A 178 12.18 -3.84 -5.42
N PRO A 179 12.94 -3.10 -6.28
CA PRO A 179 13.36 -3.56 -7.60
C PRO A 179 14.03 -4.93 -7.56
N GLY A 180 13.65 -5.82 -8.49
CA GLY A 180 14.18 -7.17 -8.60
C GLY A 180 13.74 -8.15 -7.52
N ARG A 181 13.00 -7.70 -6.50
CA ARG A 181 12.42 -8.54 -5.45
C ARG A 181 10.90 -8.67 -5.59
N LYS A 182 10.25 -7.63 -6.11
CA LYS A 182 8.79 -7.52 -6.23
C LYS A 182 8.36 -7.12 -7.63
N VAL A 183 7.15 -7.55 -8.01
CA VAL A 183 6.54 -7.33 -9.32
C VAL A 183 5.08 -6.87 -9.21
N ASP A 184 4.68 -6.42 -8.01
CA ASP A 184 3.32 -5.98 -7.72
C ASP A 184 3.25 -4.43 -7.56
N PRO A 185 2.17 -3.79 -8.04
CA PRO A 185 1.09 -4.34 -8.86
C PRO A 185 1.56 -4.79 -10.25
N ASN A 186 0.83 -5.72 -10.88
CA ASN A 186 1.17 -6.24 -12.18
C ASN A 186 1.00 -5.18 -13.31
N ARG A 187 1.45 -5.52 -14.53
CA ARG A 187 1.44 -4.63 -15.70
C ARG A 187 0.06 -4.11 -16.14
N TYR A 188 -1.04 -4.68 -15.66
CA TYR A 188 -2.40 -4.23 -15.98
C TYR A 188 -2.93 -3.19 -14.99
N PHE A 189 -2.11 -2.80 -14.01
CA PHE A 189 -2.53 -1.81 -13.03
C PHE A 189 -2.63 -0.42 -13.68
N PRO A 190 -3.76 0.31 -13.51
CA PRO A 190 -4.05 1.52 -14.28
C PRO A 190 -3.36 2.76 -13.71
N TRP A 191 -2.03 2.80 -13.69
CA TRP A 191 -1.23 3.88 -13.14
C TRP A 191 -1.58 5.25 -13.71
N GLN A 192 -1.77 5.34 -15.05
CA GLN A 192 -2.18 6.59 -15.70
C GLN A 192 -3.49 7.13 -15.12
N LYS A 193 -4.50 6.27 -14.96
CA LYS A 193 -5.79 6.64 -14.37
C LYS A 193 -5.65 7.15 -12.93
N LEU A 194 -4.75 6.58 -12.14
CA LEU A 194 -4.44 7.08 -10.81
C LEU A 194 -3.83 8.48 -10.87
N ALA A 195 -2.83 8.69 -11.72
CA ALA A 195 -2.15 9.98 -11.88
C ALA A 195 -3.10 11.08 -12.38
N GLU A 196 -4.03 10.79 -13.30
CA GLU A 196 -5.09 11.69 -13.75
C GLU A 196 -6.01 12.14 -12.59
N ASN A 197 -6.10 11.32 -11.52
CA ASN A 197 -6.82 11.65 -10.29
C ASN A 197 -5.91 12.23 -9.18
N GLY A 198 -4.65 12.52 -9.49
CA GLY A 198 -3.70 13.16 -8.57
C GLY A 198 -2.97 12.19 -7.63
N PHE A 199 -2.93 10.89 -7.94
CA PHE A 199 -2.25 9.85 -7.17
C PHE A 199 -1.07 9.26 -7.96
N GLY A 200 0.13 9.77 -7.74
CA GLY A 200 1.30 9.54 -8.55
C GLY A 200 1.40 10.53 -9.72
N TYR A 201 2.50 10.45 -10.45
CA TYR A 201 2.70 11.21 -11.68
C TYR A 201 2.58 10.31 -12.90
N TRP A 202 2.22 10.93 -14.04
CA TRP A 202 2.31 10.33 -15.36
C TRP A 202 3.01 11.27 -16.30
N TYR A 203 3.44 10.81 -17.45
CA TYR A 203 4.23 11.54 -18.42
C TYR A 203 3.39 11.99 -19.62
N ASP A 204 3.88 13.05 -20.30
CA ASP A 204 3.50 13.41 -21.65
C ASP A 204 4.79 13.66 -22.44
N THR A 205 5.07 12.80 -23.41
CA THR A 205 6.29 12.90 -24.21
C THR A 205 6.13 13.74 -25.48
N THR A 206 4.98 14.41 -25.68
CA THR A 206 4.71 15.26 -26.84
C THR A 206 5.71 16.40 -26.90
N GLY A 207 6.50 16.47 -27.99
CA GLY A 207 7.50 17.51 -28.18
C GLY A 207 8.71 17.46 -27.25
N VAL A 208 8.85 16.43 -26.43
CA VAL A 208 10.00 16.28 -25.52
C VAL A 208 11.27 16.01 -26.31
N GLN A 209 12.28 16.87 -26.08
CA GLN A 209 13.65 16.72 -26.60
C GLN A 209 14.57 16.42 -25.42
N VAL A 210 15.14 15.22 -25.43
CA VAL A 210 16.07 14.78 -24.38
C VAL A 210 17.48 15.30 -24.70
N PRO A 211 18.15 16.01 -23.79
CA PRO A 211 19.53 16.44 -23.98
C PRO A 211 20.47 15.26 -24.25
N ALA A 212 21.47 15.47 -25.12
CA ALA A 212 22.41 14.41 -25.50
C ALA A 212 23.18 13.85 -24.30
N ASN A 213 23.48 14.70 -23.30
CA ASN A 213 24.18 14.34 -22.07
C ASN A 213 23.25 13.90 -20.92
N PHE A 214 21.96 13.64 -21.20
CA PHE A 214 21.02 13.19 -20.18
C PHE A 214 21.38 11.80 -19.64
N ASP A 215 21.52 11.68 -18.32
CA ASP A 215 21.76 10.43 -17.62
C ASP A 215 20.45 9.86 -17.07
N ALA A 216 19.90 8.91 -17.79
CA ALA A 216 18.64 8.26 -17.42
C ALA A 216 18.74 7.48 -16.10
N MET A 217 19.89 6.92 -15.75
CA MET A 217 20.04 6.22 -14.47
C MET A 217 20.07 7.17 -13.29
N GLN A 218 20.75 8.31 -13.43
CA GLN A 218 20.71 9.35 -12.41
C GLN A 218 19.28 9.92 -12.25
N ALA A 219 18.55 10.07 -13.35
CA ALA A 219 17.15 10.51 -13.32
C ALA A 219 16.23 9.49 -12.61
N LEU A 220 16.39 8.18 -12.86
CA LEU A 220 15.66 7.15 -12.11
C LEU A 220 15.95 7.23 -10.61
N ARG A 221 17.18 7.53 -10.21
CA ARG A 221 17.52 7.75 -8.80
C ARG A 221 16.84 9.00 -8.22
N ILE A 222 16.73 10.08 -8.98
CA ILE A 222 16.03 11.32 -8.58
C ILE A 222 14.54 11.04 -8.39
N ILE A 223 13.93 10.26 -9.28
CA ILE A 223 12.53 9.82 -9.18
C ILE A 223 12.30 9.03 -7.87
N GLY A 224 13.30 8.24 -7.45
CA GLY A 224 13.24 7.51 -6.18
C GLY A 224 13.75 6.06 -6.25
N TYR A 225 13.97 5.51 -7.43
CA TYR A 225 14.41 4.11 -7.61
C TYR A 225 15.77 3.82 -6.97
N ASP A 226 15.90 2.67 -6.34
CA ASP A 226 17.20 2.15 -5.94
C ASP A 226 17.94 1.58 -7.15
N ILE A 227 19.01 2.26 -7.59
CA ILE A 227 19.78 1.91 -8.78
C ILE A 227 21.01 1.04 -8.49
N ILE A 228 21.13 0.46 -7.29
CA ILE A 228 22.23 -0.47 -6.98
C ILE A 228 22.26 -1.67 -7.94
N LYS A 229 21.06 -2.09 -8.39
CA LYS A 229 20.89 -3.07 -9.47
C LYS A 229 20.19 -2.39 -10.65
N PRO A 230 20.95 -1.81 -11.60
CA PRO A 230 20.40 -0.99 -12.68
C PRO A 230 19.28 -1.69 -13.47
N GLU A 231 19.51 -2.95 -13.86
CA GLU A 231 18.54 -3.74 -14.64
C GLU A 231 17.22 -3.92 -13.89
N ALA A 232 17.27 -4.15 -12.59
CA ALA A 232 16.08 -4.30 -11.75
C ALA A 232 15.32 -2.98 -11.62
N ALA A 233 16.02 -1.85 -11.49
CA ALA A 233 15.42 -0.52 -11.47
C ALA A 233 14.72 -0.20 -12.78
N ILE A 234 15.35 -0.48 -13.92
CA ILE A 234 14.77 -0.31 -15.26
C ILE A 234 13.50 -1.16 -15.39
N GLN A 235 13.55 -2.41 -14.97
CA GLN A 235 12.41 -3.32 -15.06
C GLN A 235 11.23 -2.84 -14.21
N SER A 236 11.49 -2.35 -12.99
CA SER A 236 10.44 -1.79 -12.11
C SER A 236 9.85 -0.50 -12.69
N PHE A 237 10.68 0.40 -13.21
CA PHE A 237 10.24 1.58 -13.94
C PHE A 237 9.34 1.22 -15.12
N LYS A 238 9.75 0.25 -15.95
CA LYS A 238 8.94 -0.19 -17.09
C LYS A 238 7.62 -0.85 -16.68
N LEU A 239 7.62 -1.61 -15.58
CA LEU A 239 6.40 -2.20 -15.04
C LEU A 239 5.38 -1.12 -14.64
N HIS A 240 5.83 0.00 -14.10
CA HIS A 240 4.97 1.10 -13.70
C HIS A 240 4.55 1.97 -14.89
N PHE A 241 5.49 2.45 -15.69
CA PHE A 241 5.26 3.54 -16.65
C PHE A 241 5.12 3.08 -18.09
N VAL A 242 5.72 1.96 -18.50
CA VAL A 242 5.68 1.46 -19.89
C VAL A 242 4.67 0.33 -20.05
N GLN A 243 4.67 -0.63 -19.13
CA GLN A 243 3.72 -1.75 -19.00
C GLN A 243 3.72 -2.77 -20.15
N THR A 244 4.13 -2.38 -21.36
CA THR A 244 4.18 -3.23 -22.56
C THR A 244 5.56 -3.82 -22.83
N ASP A 245 6.59 -3.27 -22.21
CA ASP A 245 8.00 -3.69 -22.37
C ASP A 245 8.57 -4.13 -21.01
N SER A 246 9.15 -5.32 -20.96
CA SER A 246 9.79 -5.89 -19.76
C SER A 246 11.32 -6.05 -19.93
N THR A 247 11.91 -5.45 -20.97
CA THR A 247 13.35 -5.48 -21.16
C THR A 247 14.08 -4.69 -20.06
N MET A 248 15.31 -5.06 -19.80
CA MET A 248 16.15 -4.43 -18.76
C MET A 248 17.07 -3.34 -19.34
N THR A 249 16.73 -2.82 -20.53
CA THR A 249 17.50 -1.78 -21.24
C THR A 249 16.63 -0.56 -21.48
N ILE A 250 17.23 0.61 -21.43
CA ILE A 250 16.57 1.89 -21.71
C ILE A 250 16.66 2.17 -23.21
N ASN A 251 15.53 2.32 -23.88
CA ASN A 251 15.43 2.77 -25.26
C ASN A 251 15.14 4.29 -25.35
N GLU A 252 15.05 4.87 -26.55
CA GLU A 252 14.83 6.31 -26.73
C GLU A 252 13.46 6.80 -26.22
N ASP A 253 12.44 5.99 -26.28
CA ASP A 253 11.12 6.35 -25.73
C ASP A 253 11.13 6.30 -24.20
N ASP A 254 11.81 5.32 -23.61
CA ASP A 254 12.06 5.28 -22.16
C ASP A 254 12.82 6.53 -21.71
N ARG A 255 13.83 6.97 -22.45
CA ARG A 255 14.59 8.20 -22.14
C ARG A 255 13.69 9.43 -22.08
N LYS A 256 12.75 9.58 -23.03
CA LYS A 256 11.78 10.70 -23.01
C LYS A 256 10.86 10.63 -21.78
N ILE A 257 10.36 9.45 -21.45
CA ILE A 257 9.49 9.22 -20.29
C ILE A 257 10.26 9.56 -18.99
N ILE A 258 11.48 9.03 -18.83
CA ILE A 258 12.30 9.26 -17.64
C ILE A 258 12.63 10.75 -17.49
N PHE A 259 12.99 11.42 -18.58
CA PHE A 259 13.32 12.85 -18.59
C PHE A 259 12.13 13.71 -18.16
N GLU A 260 10.93 13.41 -18.68
CA GLU A 260 9.70 14.12 -18.31
C GLU A 260 9.29 13.87 -16.86
N LEU A 261 9.43 12.64 -16.38
CA LEU A 261 9.15 12.28 -14.98
C LEU A 261 10.14 12.93 -14.02
N GLU A 262 11.44 12.90 -14.30
CA GLU A 262 12.44 13.55 -13.45
C GLU A 262 12.05 15.00 -13.11
N ARG A 263 11.59 15.76 -14.11
CA ARG A 263 11.16 17.17 -13.93
C ARG A 263 9.96 17.34 -13.01
N LYS A 264 9.15 16.30 -12.82
CA LYS A 264 7.98 16.30 -11.91
C LYS A 264 8.36 15.90 -10.50
N TYR A 265 9.49 15.20 -10.32
CA TYR A 265 9.99 14.74 -9.04
C TYR A 265 11.05 15.66 -8.42
N GLN A 266 11.57 16.65 -9.19
CA GLN A 266 12.43 17.73 -8.69
C GLN A 266 11.60 18.78 -7.93
#